data_92f192acddc1fae97aa781f31ce7fa50
#
_entry.id   92f192acddc1fae97aa781f31ce7fa50
#
_cell.length_a   1.000
_cell.length_b   1.000
_cell.length_c   1.000
_cell.angle_alpha   90.00
_cell.angle_beta   90.00
_cell.angle_gamma   90.00
#
_symmetry.space_group_name_H-M   'P 1'
#
loop_
_entity.id
_entity.type
_entity.pdbx_description
1 polymer ?
#
loop_
_entity_poly.entity_id
_entity_poly.type
_entity_poly.pdbx_seq_one_letter_code
_entity_poly.pdbx_strand_id
1 'polypeptide(L)'
;GSIHEGGELGYSLSHAFGAVFDNPDLVAACVIGDGEAETGPLAASWHGNKFLNPRTDGAVLPILHLNGYKIANPTILARLPHSELNALLTGYGYTPIFVEGEEPAIMHQTMAAALDKAFDKIGEIQRRARGQSQVERQAWPMIVLRTPKGWTGPKTVDGLKTEGFWRSH
;
A
#
# COMPACT_ATOMS: atom_id res chain seq x y z
N GLY A 1 0.52 -12.44 -12.72
CA GLY A 1 1.98 -12.57 -12.64
C GLY A 1 2.61 -11.40 -11.89
N SER A 2 3.86 -11.55 -11.52
CA SER A 2 4.63 -10.51 -10.85
C SER A 2 5.23 -9.54 -11.87
N ILE A 3 5.28 -8.26 -11.51
CA ILE A 3 5.87 -7.19 -12.32
C ILE A 3 7.28 -6.87 -11.78
N HIS A 4 7.40 -6.83 -10.45
CA HIS A 4 8.64 -6.52 -9.74
C HIS A 4 8.62 -7.26 -8.40
N GLU A 5 9.70 -7.91 -8.04
CA GLU A 5 9.79 -8.76 -6.85
C GLU A 5 10.87 -8.33 -5.84
N GLY A 6 11.16 -7.07 -5.76
CA GLY A 6 12.12 -6.58 -4.78
C GLY A 6 13.57 -6.59 -5.26
N GLY A 7 14.52 -6.79 -4.33
CA GLY A 7 15.95 -6.65 -4.58
C GLY A 7 16.42 -5.21 -4.40
N GLU A 8 15.98 -4.30 -5.25
CA GLU A 8 16.25 -2.87 -5.10
C GLU A 8 15.06 -2.16 -4.47
N LEU A 9 15.28 -1.48 -3.36
CA LEU A 9 14.23 -0.75 -2.65
C LEU A 9 13.91 0.60 -3.28
N GLY A 10 12.61 0.94 -3.29
CA GLY A 10 12.12 2.26 -3.67
C GLY A 10 11.52 2.36 -5.06
N TYR A 11 11.54 1.29 -5.87
CA TYR A 11 11.08 1.33 -7.26
C TYR A 11 9.77 0.60 -7.51
N SER A 12 9.28 -0.19 -6.54
CA SER A 12 8.09 -1.04 -6.72
C SER A 12 6.86 -0.25 -7.16
N LEU A 13 6.58 0.88 -6.51
CA LEU A 13 5.40 1.69 -6.82
C LEU A 13 5.48 2.37 -8.19
N SER A 14 6.66 2.87 -8.59
CA SER A 14 6.85 3.45 -9.92
C SER A 14 6.72 2.41 -11.03
N HIS A 15 7.23 1.18 -10.80
CA HIS A 15 7.03 0.06 -11.73
C HIS A 15 5.55 -0.31 -11.87
N ALA A 16 4.80 -0.33 -10.75
CA ALA A 16 3.37 -0.59 -10.77
C ALA A 16 2.62 0.46 -11.59
N PHE A 17 2.95 1.75 -11.43
CA PHE A 17 2.37 2.82 -12.26
C PHE A 17 2.73 2.65 -13.74
N GLY A 18 4.01 2.36 -14.04
CA GLY A 18 4.44 2.12 -15.42
C GLY A 18 3.69 0.97 -16.11
N ALA A 19 3.38 -0.09 -15.36
CA ALA A 19 2.68 -1.26 -15.90
C ALA A 19 1.21 -0.99 -16.25
N VAL A 20 0.56 -0.03 -15.61
CA VAL A 20 -0.87 0.25 -15.82
C VAL A 20 -1.14 1.37 -16.83
N PHE A 21 -0.11 2.11 -17.27
CA PHE A 21 -0.29 3.09 -18.34
C PHE A 21 -0.74 2.40 -19.64
N ASP A 22 -1.71 3.00 -20.32
CA ASP A 22 -2.33 2.50 -21.55
C ASP A 22 -2.89 1.06 -21.43
N ASN A 23 -3.17 0.61 -20.20
CA ASN A 23 -3.68 -0.74 -19.93
C ASN A 23 -4.92 -0.68 -19.03
N PRO A 24 -6.08 -0.26 -19.58
CA PRO A 24 -7.26 0.14 -18.82
C PRO A 24 -7.91 -0.97 -17.97
N ASP A 25 -7.62 -2.23 -18.29
CA ASP A 25 -8.21 -3.38 -17.60
C ASP A 25 -7.29 -3.97 -16.52
N LEU A 26 -6.07 -3.42 -16.37
CA LEU A 26 -5.11 -3.90 -15.39
C LEU A 26 -5.29 -3.18 -14.04
N VAL A 27 -5.32 -3.96 -12.98
CA VAL A 27 -5.13 -3.48 -11.61
C VAL A 27 -3.84 -4.09 -11.06
N ALA A 28 -2.85 -3.26 -10.78
CA ALA A 28 -1.60 -3.69 -10.16
C ALA A 28 -1.66 -3.47 -8.65
N ALA A 29 -1.63 -4.55 -7.86
CA ALA A 29 -1.42 -4.47 -6.43
C ALA A 29 0.08 -4.32 -6.14
N CYS A 30 0.45 -3.29 -5.37
CA CYS A 30 1.82 -2.99 -5.01
C CYS A 30 2.00 -3.06 -3.49
N VAL A 31 2.63 -4.12 -2.99
CA VAL A 31 2.96 -4.25 -1.57
C VAL A 31 4.26 -3.51 -1.29
N ILE A 32 4.21 -2.56 -0.37
CA ILE A 32 5.29 -1.65 -0.02
C ILE A 32 5.61 -1.80 1.46
N GLY A 33 6.82 -2.20 1.80
CA GLY A 33 7.29 -2.17 3.19
C GLY A 33 7.45 -0.74 3.69
N ASP A 34 7.20 -0.51 4.97
CA ASP A 34 7.34 0.82 5.57
C ASP A 34 8.78 1.35 5.55
N GLY A 35 9.79 0.46 5.60
CA GLY A 35 11.18 0.83 5.37
C GLY A 35 11.46 1.27 3.94
N GLU A 36 10.88 0.60 2.94
CA GLU A 36 10.95 1.00 1.54
C GLU A 36 10.24 2.33 1.31
N ALA A 37 9.10 2.55 1.97
CA ALA A 37 8.29 3.76 1.84
C ALA A 37 9.04 5.05 2.19
N GLU A 38 10.12 4.95 2.97
CA GLU A 38 10.97 6.06 3.40
C GLU A 38 12.17 6.32 2.45
N THR A 39 12.37 5.48 1.45
CA THR A 39 13.41 5.72 0.44
C THR A 39 13.03 6.89 -0.47
N GLY A 40 14.03 7.64 -0.93
CA GLY A 40 13.80 8.80 -1.80
C GLY A 40 12.96 8.50 -3.03
N PRO A 41 13.29 7.44 -3.80
CA PRO A 41 12.53 7.09 -5.00
C PRO A 41 11.07 6.75 -4.68
N LEU A 42 10.78 5.98 -3.63
CA LEU A 42 9.41 5.62 -3.29
C LEU A 42 8.64 6.80 -2.71
N ALA A 43 9.28 7.62 -1.88
CA ALA A 43 8.65 8.83 -1.34
C ALA A 43 8.17 9.77 -2.46
N ALA A 44 8.91 9.87 -3.56
CA ALA A 44 8.50 10.59 -4.75
C ALA A 44 7.38 9.86 -5.54
N SER A 45 7.41 8.53 -5.56
CA SER A 45 6.49 7.68 -6.33
C SER A 45 5.04 7.74 -5.85
N TRP A 46 4.77 8.15 -4.61
CA TRP A 46 3.41 8.40 -4.13
C TRP A 46 2.61 9.36 -5.01
N HIS A 47 3.30 10.25 -5.72
CA HIS A 47 2.68 11.19 -6.65
C HIS A 47 2.30 10.58 -8.00
N GLY A 48 2.69 9.34 -8.27
CA GLY A 48 2.39 8.64 -9.54
C GLY A 48 0.91 8.57 -9.88
N ASN A 49 0.04 8.50 -8.87
CA ASN A 49 -1.41 8.52 -9.05
C ASN A 49 -1.93 9.78 -9.79
N LYS A 50 -1.14 10.85 -9.82
CA LYS A 50 -1.50 12.12 -10.47
C LYS A 50 -1.33 12.09 -11.98
N PHE A 51 -0.62 11.09 -12.49
CA PHE A 51 -0.39 10.87 -13.92
C PHE A 51 -1.37 9.86 -14.53
N LEU A 52 -2.09 9.11 -13.69
CA LEU A 52 -3.09 8.16 -14.18
C LEU A 52 -4.30 8.86 -14.76
N ASN A 53 -4.65 8.48 -15.98
CA ASN A 53 -5.92 8.82 -16.61
C ASN A 53 -6.88 7.63 -16.47
N PRO A 54 -7.88 7.67 -15.59
CA PRO A 54 -8.77 6.54 -15.33
C PRO A 54 -9.63 6.13 -16.52
N ARG A 55 -9.55 6.87 -17.64
CA ARG A 55 -10.22 6.54 -18.89
C ARG A 55 -9.42 5.55 -19.74
N THR A 56 -8.11 5.73 -19.81
CA THR A 56 -7.19 5.00 -20.70
C THR A 56 -6.23 4.08 -19.98
N ASP A 57 -5.99 4.36 -18.69
CA ASP A 57 -5.05 3.62 -17.87
C ASP A 57 -5.76 2.65 -16.92
N GLY A 58 -5.02 1.70 -16.44
CA GLY A 58 -5.43 0.83 -15.34
C GLY A 58 -5.40 1.53 -13.99
N ALA A 59 -5.28 0.76 -12.94
CA ALA A 59 -5.20 1.27 -11.58
C ALA A 59 -4.06 0.62 -10.79
N VAL A 60 -3.48 1.36 -9.86
CA VAL A 60 -2.56 0.82 -8.86
C VAL A 60 -3.26 0.83 -7.52
N LEU A 61 -3.23 -0.31 -6.82
CA LEU A 61 -3.64 -0.43 -5.43
C LEU A 61 -2.39 -0.57 -4.54
N PRO A 62 -1.90 0.53 -3.93
CA PRO A 62 -0.82 0.43 -2.97
C PRO A 62 -1.30 -0.24 -1.69
N ILE A 63 -0.47 -1.14 -1.16
CA ILE A 63 -0.67 -1.80 0.13
C ILE A 63 0.57 -1.51 0.96
N LEU A 64 0.48 -0.50 1.84
CA LEU A 64 1.56 -0.16 2.76
C LEU A 64 1.57 -1.15 3.92
N HIS A 65 2.58 -2.02 3.96
CA HIS A 65 2.79 -2.94 5.07
C HIS A 65 3.58 -2.25 6.17
N LEU A 66 2.86 -1.77 7.17
CA LEU A 66 3.38 -1.00 8.28
C LEU A 66 3.66 -1.93 9.47
N ASN A 67 4.84 -2.53 9.51
CA ASN A 67 5.27 -3.42 10.59
C ASN A 67 6.13 -2.74 11.66
N GLY A 68 6.52 -1.50 11.44
CA GLY A 68 7.21 -0.66 12.41
C GLY A 68 8.73 -0.65 12.33
N TYR A 69 9.35 -1.51 11.52
CA TYR A 69 10.80 -1.64 11.49
C TYR A 69 11.36 -1.75 10.08
N LYS A 70 12.46 -1.05 9.83
CA LYS A 70 13.39 -1.27 8.73
C LYS A 70 14.63 -1.99 9.30
N ILE A 71 14.76 -3.29 9.04
CA ILE A 71 15.77 -4.16 9.65
C ILE A 71 15.71 -4.04 11.19
N ALA A 72 16.59 -3.25 11.81
CA ALA A 72 16.69 -3.08 13.26
C ALA A 72 16.16 -1.74 13.79
N ASN A 73 15.88 -0.79 12.91
CA ASN A 73 15.47 0.56 13.30
C ASN A 73 13.97 0.79 13.08
N PRO A 74 13.29 1.52 13.97
CA PRO A 74 11.91 1.94 13.74
C PRO A 74 11.78 2.81 12.50
N THR A 75 10.65 2.66 11.80
CA THR A 75 10.31 3.51 10.67
C THR A 75 9.65 4.82 11.12
N ILE A 76 9.75 5.87 10.31
CA ILE A 76 9.13 7.16 10.57
C ILE A 76 7.60 7.02 10.54
N LEU A 77 7.07 6.35 9.51
CA LEU A 77 5.63 6.18 9.33
C LEU A 77 4.96 5.45 10.50
N ALA A 78 5.67 4.49 11.13
CA ALA A 78 5.15 3.77 12.29
C ALA A 78 5.06 4.64 13.56
N ARG A 79 5.79 5.76 13.61
CA ARG A 79 5.78 6.70 14.73
C ARG A 79 4.69 7.76 14.62
N LEU A 80 4.09 7.90 13.44
CA LEU A 80 3.02 8.85 13.23
C LEU A 80 1.73 8.37 13.93
N PRO A 81 1.02 9.27 14.61
CA PRO A 81 -0.35 8.98 15.04
C PRO A 81 -1.24 8.65 13.83
N HIS A 82 -2.27 7.84 14.04
CA HIS A 82 -3.19 7.43 12.96
C HIS A 82 -3.74 8.62 12.16
N SER A 83 -4.13 9.70 12.85
CA SER A 83 -4.66 10.90 12.21
C SER A 83 -3.66 11.61 11.30
N GLU A 84 -2.39 11.68 11.72
CA GLU A 84 -1.32 12.30 10.95
C GLU A 84 -0.95 11.44 9.73
N LEU A 85 -0.82 10.12 9.91
CA LEU A 85 -0.58 9.20 8.80
C LEU A 85 -1.71 9.25 7.77
N ASN A 86 -2.97 9.27 8.23
CA ASN A 86 -4.12 9.41 7.35
C ASN A 86 -4.09 10.74 6.58
N ALA A 87 -3.75 11.85 7.24
CA ALA A 87 -3.65 13.16 6.60
C ALA A 87 -2.53 13.20 5.55
N LEU A 88 -1.36 12.60 5.85
CA LEU A 88 -0.24 12.50 4.92
C LEU A 88 -0.64 11.74 3.64
N LEU A 89 -1.22 10.56 3.79
CA LEU A 89 -1.62 9.72 2.66
C LEU A 89 -2.76 10.35 1.85
N THR A 90 -3.69 11.03 2.52
CA THR A 90 -4.75 11.80 1.86
C THR A 90 -4.15 12.97 1.06
N GLY A 91 -3.15 13.66 1.59
CA GLY A 91 -2.42 14.72 0.88
C GLY A 91 -1.70 14.23 -0.37
N TYR A 92 -1.25 12.98 -0.40
CA TYR A 92 -0.72 12.33 -1.61
C TYR A 92 -1.81 12.01 -2.64
N GLY A 93 -3.08 12.10 -2.29
CA GLY A 93 -4.21 11.84 -3.19
C GLY A 93 -4.75 10.41 -3.09
N TYR A 94 -4.64 9.81 -1.91
CA TYR A 94 -5.22 8.51 -1.61
C TYR A 94 -6.39 8.59 -0.63
N THR A 95 -7.19 7.55 -0.63
CA THR A 95 -8.20 7.27 0.40
C THR A 95 -7.72 6.03 1.16
N PRO A 96 -7.05 6.19 2.33
CA PRO A 96 -6.51 5.06 3.07
C PRO A 96 -7.62 4.20 3.69
N ILE A 97 -7.45 2.87 3.58
CA ILE A 97 -8.26 1.86 4.26
C ILE A 97 -7.33 1.16 5.24
N PHE A 98 -7.58 1.31 6.53
CA PHE A 98 -6.73 0.72 7.56
C PHE A 98 -7.19 -0.70 7.89
N VAL A 99 -6.24 -1.64 7.87
CA VAL A 99 -6.39 -3.03 8.30
C VAL A 99 -5.33 -3.28 9.35
N GLU A 100 -5.74 -3.38 10.61
CA GLU A 100 -4.83 -3.39 11.74
C GLU A 100 -5.16 -4.55 12.69
N GLY A 101 -4.14 -5.26 13.15
CA GLY A 101 -4.31 -6.35 14.11
C GLY A 101 -3.22 -7.40 14.04
N GLU A 102 -3.44 -8.48 14.81
CA GLU A 102 -2.49 -9.59 14.93
C GLU A 102 -3.18 -10.98 14.89
N GLU A 103 -4.51 -11.04 15.03
CA GLU A 103 -5.23 -12.31 14.96
C GLU A 103 -5.46 -12.71 13.49
N PRO A 104 -4.85 -13.81 13.00
CA PRO A 104 -4.87 -14.14 11.57
C PRO A 104 -6.27 -14.28 10.96
N ALA A 105 -7.19 -14.94 11.64
CA ALA A 105 -8.53 -15.17 11.13
C ALA A 105 -9.30 -13.85 10.93
N ILE A 106 -9.18 -12.94 11.91
CA ILE A 106 -9.81 -11.60 11.85
C ILE A 106 -9.14 -10.77 10.75
N MET A 107 -7.81 -10.81 10.68
CA MET A 107 -7.04 -10.06 9.69
C MET A 107 -7.36 -10.49 8.25
N HIS A 108 -7.54 -11.80 8.00
CA HIS A 108 -7.98 -12.30 6.69
C HIS A 108 -9.33 -11.75 6.29
N GLN A 109 -10.32 -11.77 7.18
CA GLN A 109 -11.65 -11.24 6.89
C GLN A 109 -11.65 -9.73 6.67
N THR A 110 -10.92 -9.00 7.53
CA THR A 110 -10.80 -7.53 7.42
C THR A 110 -10.08 -7.14 6.12
N MET A 111 -9.03 -7.88 5.75
CA MET A 111 -8.31 -7.63 4.50
C MET A 111 -9.17 -7.94 3.27
N ALA A 112 -9.94 -9.02 3.30
CA ALA A 112 -10.88 -9.33 2.21
C ALA A 112 -11.91 -8.20 2.01
N ALA A 113 -12.52 -7.74 3.10
CA ALA A 113 -13.45 -6.62 3.03
C ALA A 113 -12.79 -5.30 2.57
N ALA A 114 -11.54 -5.06 2.95
CA ALA A 114 -10.77 -3.90 2.49
C ALA A 114 -10.45 -3.98 1.00
N LEU A 115 -10.13 -5.17 0.49
CA LEU A 115 -9.91 -5.41 -0.94
C LEU A 115 -11.19 -5.18 -1.74
N ASP A 116 -12.32 -5.74 -1.31
CA ASP A 116 -13.61 -5.53 -1.98
C ASP A 116 -13.93 -4.03 -2.06
N LYS A 117 -13.81 -3.31 -0.95
CA LYS A 117 -14.02 -1.86 -0.91
C LYS A 117 -13.07 -1.09 -1.84
N ALA A 118 -11.80 -1.51 -1.91
CA ALA A 118 -10.81 -0.88 -2.78
C ALA A 118 -11.13 -1.13 -4.26
N PHE A 119 -11.47 -2.36 -4.65
CA PHE A 119 -11.86 -2.70 -6.02
C PHE A 119 -13.16 -2.02 -6.45
N ASP A 120 -14.16 -1.96 -5.58
CA ASP A 120 -15.40 -1.22 -5.85
C ASP A 120 -15.11 0.26 -6.13
N LYS A 121 -14.23 0.87 -5.33
CA LYS A 121 -13.84 2.26 -5.51
C LYS A 121 -13.06 2.50 -6.81
N ILE A 122 -12.14 1.62 -7.15
CA ILE A 122 -11.42 1.65 -8.45
C ILE A 122 -12.43 1.58 -9.60
N GLY A 123 -13.34 0.59 -9.55
CA GLY A 123 -14.38 0.42 -10.57
C GLY A 123 -15.31 1.64 -10.68
N GLU A 124 -15.68 2.27 -9.56
CA GLU A 124 -16.46 3.52 -9.57
C GLU A 124 -15.70 4.64 -10.29
N ILE A 125 -14.43 4.88 -9.94
CA ILE A 125 -13.58 5.91 -10.55
C ILE A 125 -13.49 5.70 -12.06
N GLN A 126 -13.19 4.49 -12.50
CA GLN A 126 -13.04 4.16 -13.92
C GLN A 126 -14.37 4.30 -14.70
N ARG A 127 -15.48 3.79 -14.14
CA ARG A 127 -16.80 3.93 -14.77
C ARG A 127 -17.19 5.39 -14.93
N ARG A 128 -17.00 6.22 -13.89
CA ARG A 128 -17.30 7.65 -13.95
C ARG A 128 -16.46 8.36 -15.01
N ALA A 129 -15.14 8.09 -15.04
CA ALA A 129 -14.25 8.71 -16.00
C ALA A 129 -14.57 8.33 -17.44
N ARG A 130 -14.93 7.07 -17.69
CA ARG A 130 -15.28 6.56 -19.05
C ARG A 130 -16.65 7.06 -19.53
N GLY A 131 -17.55 7.40 -18.62
CA GLY A 131 -18.89 7.93 -18.93
C GLY A 131 -19.00 9.46 -19.04
N GLN A 132 -17.93 10.21 -18.74
CA GLN A 132 -17.95 11.68 -18.71
C GLN A 132 -17.04 12.28 -19.76
N SER A 133 -17.36 13.51 -20.22
CA SER A 133 -16.53 14.27 -21.17
C SER A 133 -15.24 14.80 -20.54
N GLN A 134 -15.28 15.16 -19.25
CA GLN A 134 -14.14 15.63 -18.49
C GLN A 134 -13.78 14.64 -17.38
N VAL A 135 -12.49 14.43 -17.17
CA VAL A 135 -11.97 13.56 -16.10
C VAL A 135 -11.51 14.45 -14.94
N GLU A 136 -12.23 14.36 -13.84
CA GLU A 136 -11.80 14.99 -12.60
C GLU A 136 -10.73 14.16 -11.90
N ARG A 137 -9.82 14.82 -11.21
CA ARG A 137 -8.82 14.17 -10.38
C ARG A 137 -9.48 13.39 -9.25
N GLN A 138 -9.15 12.13 -9.14
CA GLN A 138 -9.72 11.22 -8.15
C GLN A 138 -8.73 10.93 -7.02
N ALA A 139 -9.26 10.71 -5.81
CA ALA A 139 -8.51 10.08 -4.72
C ALA A 139 -8.61 8.56 -4.87
N TRP A 140 -7.47 7.92 -5.17
CA TRP A 140 -7.40 6.48 -5.36
C TRP A 140 -7.39 5.74 -4.02
N PRO A 141 -8.00 4.55 -3.91
CA PRO A 141 -7.90 3.76 -2.69
C PRO A 141 -6.46 3.26 -2.47
N MET A 142 -6.09 3.10 -1.21
CA MET A 142 -4.92 2.36 -0.78
C MET A 142 -5.21 1.62 0.51
N ILE A 143 -4.45 0.58 0.82
CA ILE A 143 -4.57 -0.17 2.07
C ILE A 143 -3.34 0.12 2.93
N VAL A 144 -3.57 0.39 4.22
CA VAL A 144 -2.52 0.42 5.25
C VAL A 144 -2.69 -0.83 6.09
N LEU A 145 -1.82 -1.81 5.87
CA LEU A 145 -1.79 -3.08 6.58
C LEU A 145 -0.82 -2.96 7.76
N ARG A 146 -1.34 -2.82 8.97
CA ARG A 146 -0.52 -2.73 10.19
C ARG A 146 -0.55 -4.06 10.95
N THR A 147 0.62 -4.71 11.03
CA THR A 147 0.82 -5.97 11.75
C THR A 147 2.09 -5.89 12.59
N PRO A 148 2.27 -6.75 13.60
CA PRO A 148 3.57 -6.93 14.23
C PRO A 148 4.62 -7.37 13.20
N LYS A 149 5.86 -6.91 13.35
CA LYS A 149 6.97 -7.42 12.54
C LYS A 149 7.16 -8.92 12.81
N GLY A 150 7.40 -9.71 11.74
CA GLY A 150 7.51 -11.17 11.87
C GLY A 150 6.18 -11.86 12.19
N TRP A 151 5.06 -11.18 11.94
CA TRP A 151 3.72 -11.72 12.14
C TRP A 151 3.53 -13.08 11.45
N THR A 152 2.87 -14.00 12.13
CA THR A 152 2.71 -15.41 11.77
C THR A 152 3.99 -16.27 11.84
N GLY A 153 5.13 -15.68 12.17
CA GLY A 153 6.35 -16.40 12.47
C GLY A 153 6.45 -16.85 13.94
N PRO A 154 7.59 -17.43 14.35
CA PRO A 154 7.82 -17.78 15.74
C PRO A 154 7.77 -16.56 16.65
N LYS A 155 7.06 -16.66 17.78
CA LYS A 155 7.00 -15.56 18.76
C LYS A 155 8.31 -15.38 19.52
N THR A 156 9.03 -16.50 19.72
CA THR A 156 10.33 -16.53 20.39
C THR A 156 11.25 -17.54 19.69
N VAL A 157 12.53 -17.22 19.61
CA VAL A 157 13.59 -18.12 19.14
C VAL A 157 14.74 -18.04 20.15
N ASP A 158 15.24 -19.19 20.60
CA ASP A 158 16.31 -19.30 21.62
C ASP A 158 16.03 -18.46 22.90
N GLY A 159 14.76 -18.44 23.33
CA GLY A 159 14.32 -17.69 24.50
C GLY A 159 14.21 -16.18 24.30
N LEU A 160 14.47 -15.66 23.11
CA LEU A 160 14.41 -14.25 22.77
C LEU A 160 13.15 -13.94 21.97
N LYS A 161 12.49 -12.82 22.29
CA LYS A 161 11.31 -12.35 21.57
C LYS A 161 11.69 -11.99 20.13
N THR A 162 10.91 -12.49 19.15
CA THR A 162 11.05 -12.22 17.71
C THR A 162 9.86 -11.47 17.16
N GLU A 163 8.62 -11.97 17.33
CA GLU A 163 7.43 -11.30 16.83
C GLU A 163 7.25 -9.91 17.46
N GLY A 164 6.98 -8.91 16.63
CA GLY A 164 6.86 -7.50 17.05
C GLY A 164 8.19 -6.88 17.47
N PHE A 165 9.30 -7.49 17.10
CA PHE A 165 10.64 -7.03 17.48
C PHE A 165 11.60 -7.08 16.29
N TRP A 166 12.64 -6.26 16.32
CA TRP A 166 13.64 -6.16 15.23
C TRP A 166 14.34 -7.49 14.90
N ARG A 167 14.42 -8.42 15.85
CA ARG A 167 15.06 -9.75 15.67
C ARG A 167 14.32 -10.68 14.70
N SER A 168 13.12 -10.34 14.28
CA SER A 168 12.36 -11.13 13.30
C SER A 168 12.77 -10.87 11.86
N HIS A 169 13.91 -10.24 11.65
CA HIS A 169 14.47 -9.98 10.31
C HIS A 169 15.41 -11.08 9.88
#